data_fb2409e74bab25ec7706f2c229ddfb7c
#
_entry.id   fb2409e74bab25ec7706f2c229ddfb7c
#
_cell.length_a   1.000
_cell.length_b   1.000
_cell.length_c   1.000
_cell.angle_alpha   90.00
_cell.angle_beta   90.00
_cell.angle_gamma   90.00
#
_symmetry.space_group_name_H-M   'P 1'
#
loop_
_entity.id
_entity.type
_entity.pdbx_description
1 polymer ?
#
loop_
_entity_poly.entity_id
_entity_poly.type
_entity_poly.pdbx_seq_one_letter_code
_entity_poly.pdbx_strand_id
1 'polypeptide(L)'
;MRGILAGLVLMAGLVSGPAPALAQAPDLIFKKSTVFRFLTPDDKLATYAIDDPEIEGVACHYTIPEKGGISGGLGLAEEVSDISLACRQVGPIKFKSKMEQGDVMFRQSRSILFKRMQIVRGCDAKRNVLVYLVYSDKLIDGSPKNSTSSVPINPWGQSEIPKCGEWIK
;
A
#
# COMPACT_ATOMS: atom_id res chain seq x y z
N MET A 1 -18.86 -70.58 8.95
CA MET A 1 -19.37 -69.23 9.19
C MET A 1 -18.20 -68.26 9.04
N ARG A 2 -18.13 -67.54 7.94
CA ARG A 2 -17.04 -66.61 7.57
C ARG A 2 -17.55 -65.20 7.72
N GLY A 3 -17.04 -64.45 8.70
CA GLY A 3 -17.34 -63.02 8.92
C GLY A 3 -16.44 -62.17 8.07
N ILE A 4 -17.04 -61.34 7.21
CA ILE A 4 -16.36 -60.33 6.38
C ILE A 4 -16.36 -59.01 7.16
N LEU A 5 -15.17 -58.60 7.57
CA LEU A 5 -14.94 -57.24 8.12
C LEU A 5 -14.74 -56.25 6.99
N ALA A 6 -15.71 -55.37 6.76
CA ALA A 6 -15.59 -54.25 5.81
C ALA A 6 -14.88 -53.08 6.55
N GLY A 7 -13.67 -52.79 6.10
CA GLY A 7 -12.91 -51.63 6.56
C GLY A 7 -13.39 -50.34 5.86
N LEU A 8 -13.83 -49.40 6.67
CA LEU A 8 -14.23 -48.06 6.21
C LEU A 8 -12.98 -47.16 6.12
N VAL A 9 -12.54 -46.85 4.90
CA VAL A 9 -11.44 -45.90 4.65
C VAL A 9 -12.03 -44.48 4.64
N LEU A 10 -11.77 -43.72 5.71
CA LEU A 10 -12.06 -42.29 5.75
C LEU A 10 -11.01 -41.53 4.93
N MET A 11 -11.36 -41.06 3.74
CA MET A 11 -10.56 -40.09 3.01
C MET A 11 -10.75 -38.69 3.63
N ALA A 12 -9.75 -38.23 4.37
CA ALA A 12 -9.66 -36.85 4.85
C ALA A 12 -9.24 -35.95 3.67
N GLY A 13 -10.20 -35.25 3.06
CA GLY A 13 -9.94 -34.23 2.03
C GLY A 13 -9.24 -33.02 2.68
N LEU A 14 -7.99 -32.75 2.29
CA LEU A 14 -7.27 -31.52 2.61
C LEU A 14 -7.92 -30.38 1.82
N VAL A 15 -8.71 -29.55 2.52
CA VAL A 15 -9.19 -28.27 1.97
C VAL A 15 -8.05 -27.26 2.07
N SER A 16 -7.31 -27.06 0.97
CA SER A 16 -6.34 -25.97 0.84
C SER A 16 -7.11 -24.68 0.64
N GLY A 17 -7.37 -23.95 1.73
CA GLY A 17 -7.86 -22.59 1.69
C GLY A 17 -6.81 -21.65 1.08
N PRO A 18 -7.21 -20.54 0.39
CA PRO A 18 -6.25 -19.56 -0.07
C PRO A 18 -5.50 -18.97 1.12
N ALA A 19 -4.17 -19.01 1.06
CA ALA A 19 -3.32 -18.38 2.07
C ALA A 19 -3.61 -16.87 2.09
N PRO A 20 -3.72 -16.22 3.26
CA PRO A 20 -3.88 -14.78 3.33
C PRO A 20 -2.66 -14.13 2.67
N ALA A 21 -2.90 -13.27 1.68
CA ALA A 21 -1.85 -12.45 1.09
C ALA A 21 -1.25 -11.60 2.22
N LEU A 22 0.01 -11.86 2.56
CA LEU A 22 0.74 -11.04 3.52
C LEU A 22 0.82 -9.63 2.94
N ALA A 23 0.28 -8.65 3.66
CA ALA A 23 0.43 -7.25 3.30
C ALA A 23 1.92 -6.96 3.16
N GLN A 24 2.36 -6.49 1.99
CA GLN A 24 3.74 -6.16 1.72
C GLN A 24 4.19 -5.07 2.69
N ALA A 25 5.27 -5.33 3.44
CA ALA A 25 5.87 -4.30 4.28
C ALA A 25 6.61 -3.28 3.38
N PRO A 26 6.46 -1.98 3.64
CA PRO A 26 7.15 -0.98 2.84
C PRO A 26 8.66 -1.00 3.12
N ASP A 27 9.47 -0.80 2.08
CA ASP A 27 10.91 -0.72 2.16
C ASP A 27 11.35 0.68 2.60
N LEU A 28 12.09 0.76 3.70
CA LEU A 28 12.69 2.02 4.11
C LEU A 28 13.87 2.36 3.18
N ILE A 29 13.77 3.49 2.46
CA ILE A 29 14.81 3.95 1.56
C ILE A 29 15.84 4.80 2.32
N PHE A 30 15.38 5.84 3.01
CA PHE A 30 16.24 6.65 3.88
C PHE A 30 15.42 7.44 4.91
N LYS A 31 16.15 7.92 5.94
CA LYS A 31 15.64 8.92 6.90
C LYS A 31 16.55 10.13 6.90
N LYS A 32 15.95 11.32 6.99
CA LYS A 32 16.66 12.59 7.10
C LYS A 32 16.20 13.35 8.34
N SER A 33 17.13 13.65 9.26
CA SER A 33 16.84 14.53 10.40
C SER A 33 16.52 15.93 9.92
N THR A 34 15.45 16.51 10.45
CA THR A 34 14.98 17.86 10.09
C THR A 34 15.26 18.89 11.20
N VAL A 35 15.33 18.42 12.45
CA VAL A 35 15.59 19.27 13.62
C VAL A 35 16.57 18.55 14.53
N PHE A 36 17.65 19.22 14.92
CA PHE A 36 18.58 18.74 15.92
C PHE A 36 18.06 19.05 17.33
N ARG A 37 18.01 18.04 18.20
CA ARG A 37 17.62 18.18 19.61
C ARG A 37 18.75 17.62 20.51
N PHE A 38 19.25 18.42 21.42
CA PHE A 38 20.45 18.08 22.23
C PHE A 38 20.22 16.89 23.20
N LEU A 39 18.99 16.66 23.66
CA LEU A 39 18.68 15.65 24.71
C LEU A 39 17.64 14.61 24.29
N THR A 40 17.08 14.69 23.09
CA THR A 40 16.05 13.76 22.60
C THR A 40 16.31 13.41 21.15
N PRO A 41 15.83 12.24 20.68
CA PRO A 41 15.91 11.90 19.27
C PRO A 41 15.30 12.98 18.38
N ASP A 42 15.97 13.26 17.24
CA ASP A 42 15.56 14.27 16.26
C ASP A 42 14.26 13.91 15.54
N ASP A 43 13.51 14.94 15.15
CA ASP A 43 12.44 14.78 14.17
C ASP A 43 13.03 14.44 12.80
N LYS A 44 12.40 13.52 12.07
CA LYS A 44 12.92 12.98 10.80
C LYS A 44 11.84 12.96 9.75
N LEU A 45 12.27 13.03 8.49
CA LEU A 45 11.48 12.60 7.36
C LEU A 45 11.95 11.19 6.96
N ALA A 46 11.02 10.25 6.86
CA ALA A 46 11.29 8.90 6.43
C ALA A 46 10.63 8.65 5.07
N THR A 47 11.43 8.23 4.10
CA THR A 47 10.97 7.88 2.75
C THR A 47 10.95 6.38 2.60
N TYR A 48 9.82 5.86 2.16
CA TYR A 48 9.56 4.45 1.94
C TYR A 48 9.19 4.20 0.48
N ALA A 49 9.46 2.98 0.02
CA ALA A 49 8.97 2.45 -1.24
C ALA A 49 7.96 1.33 -1.01
N ILE A 50 7.00 1.22 -1.92
CA ILE A 50 6.06 0.11 -1.98
C ILE A 50 5.62 -0.13 -3.42
N ASP A 51 5.57 -1.39 -3.84
CA ASP A 51 5.04 -1.79 -5.13
C ASP A 51 3.52 -1.96 -5.07
N ASP A 52 2.85 -1.77 -6.20
CA ASP A 52 1.42 -2.10 -6.28
C ASP A 52 1.25 -3.63 -6.30
N PRO A 53 0.55 -4.23 -5.33
CA PRO A 53 0.40 -5.67 -5.25
C PRO A 53 -0.41 -6.28 -6.41
N GLU A 54 -1.29 -5.49 -7.05
CA GLU A 54 -2.18 -5.95 -8.12
C GLU A 54 -1.78 -5.46 -9.51
N ILE A 55 -0.85 -4.49 -9.58
CA ILE A 55 -0.37 -3.92 -10.85
C ILE A 55 1.15 -3.98 -10.88
N GLU A 56 1.71 -4.98 -11.55
CA GLU A 56 3.15 -5.07 -11.74
C GLU A 56 3.67 -3.89 -12.56
N GLY A 57 4.90 -3.49 -12.31
CA GLY A 57 5.58 -2.40 -13.01
C GLY A 57 5.27 -1.01 -12.48
N VAL A 58 4.62 -0.88 -11.32
CA VAL A 58 4.43 0.39 -10.60
C VAL A 58 5.05 0.32 -9.23
N ALA A 59 5.89 1.32 -8.92
CA ALA A 59 6.40 1.56 -7.58
C ALA A 59 6.01 2.96 -7.10
N CYS A 60 5.64 3.06 -5.83
CA CYS A 60 5.30 4.31 -5.16
C CYS A 60 6.32 4.62 -4.06
N HIS A 61 6.81 5.85 -4.02
CA HIS A 61 7.58 6.39 -2.90
C HIS A 61 6.71 7.36 -2.12
N TYR A 62 6.70 7.21 -0.82
CA TYR A 62 6.00 8.15 0.05
C TYR A 62 6.90 8.60 1.20
N THR A 63 6.75 9.85 1.60
CA THR A 63 7.52 10.42 2.71
C THR A 63 6.59 10.87 3.80
N ILE A 64 6.95 10.50 5.02
CA ILE A 64 6.20 10.80 6.23
C ILE A 64 7.10 11.42 7.30
N PRO A 65 6.59 12.37 8.10
CA PRO A 65 7.29 12.84 9.27
C PRO A 65 7.25 11.79 10.38
N GLU A 66 8.40 11.57 11.01
CA GLU A 66 8.55 10.79 12.25
C GLU A 66 9.04 11.72 13.34
N LYS A 67 8.27 11.89 14.40
CA LYS A 67 8.68 12.70 15.57
C LYS A 67 9.67 11.91 16.43
N GLY A 68 10.69 12.60 16.89
CA GLY A 68 11.63 12.13 17.89
C GLY A 68 11.10 12.28 19.32
N GLY A 69 11.91 11.86 20.29
CA GLY A 69 11.61 11.97 21.71
C GLY A 69 10.72 10.86 22.25
N ILE A 70 10.45 10.91 23.58
CA ILE A 70 9.67 9.91 24.30
C ILE A 70 8.23 9.87 23.78
N SER A 71 7.64 11.04 23.50
CA SER A 71 6.28 11.15 22.95
C SER A 71 6.17 10.60 21.52
N GLY A 72 7.22 10.73 20.70
CA GLY A 72 7.29 10.11 19.38
C GLY A 72 7.38 8.59 19.47
N GLY A 73 8.20 8.07 20.39
CA GLY A 73 8.34 6.63 20.62
C GLY A 73 7.06 5.96 21.13
N LEU A 74 6.21 6.69 21.86
CA LEU A 74 4.93 6.21 22.36
C LEU A 74 3.76 6.42 21.36
N GLY A 75 4.03 7.00 20.16
CA GLY A 75 2.99 7.29 19.18
C GLY A 75 1.99 8.38 19.61
N LEU A 76 2.29 9.12 20.69
CA LEU A 76 1.43 10.15 21.25
C LEU A 76 1.71 11.54 20.67
N ALA A 77 2.87 11.70 20.02
CA ALA A 77 3.26 12.99 19.45
C ALA A 77 2.69 13.12 18.05
N GLU A 78 1.59 13.79 17.93
CA GLU A 78 0.99 14.01 16.67
C GLU A 78 0.63 15.46 16.38
N GLU A 79 1.35 16.03 15.47
CA GLU A 79 0.94 17.17 14.69
C GLU A 79 1.37 16.95 13.24
N VAL A 80 0.48 17.28 12.32
CA VAL A 80 0.67 17.38 10.88
C VAL A 80 1.05 16.06 10.19
N SER A 81 0.10 15.53 9.48
CA SER A 81 0.27 14.36 8.60
C SER A 81 0.49 14.81 7.18
N ASP A 82 1.50 15.64 6.92
CA ASP A 82 1.88 15.92 5.54
C ASP A 82 2.53 14.67 4.97
N ILE A 83 1.87 14.06 3.98
CA ILE A 83 2.34 12.87 3.30
C ILE A 83 2.57 13.28 1.85
N SER A 84 3.77 13.07 1.35
CA SER A 84 4.05 13.18 -0.08
C SER A 84 3.96 11.81 -0.74
N LEU A 85 3.52 11.76 -1.99
CA LEU A 85 3.41 10.56 -2.79
C LEU A 85 3.97 10.79 -4.19
N ALA A 86 4.81 9.87 -4.65
CA ALA A 86 5.30 9.82 -6.01
C ALA A 86 5.29 8.38 -6.52
N CYS A 87 4.36 8.04 -7.42
CA CYS A 87 4.32 6.74 -8.08
C CYS A 87 4.87 6.86 -9.50
N ARG A 88 5.56 5.82 -9.96
CA ARG A 88 6.17 5.76 -11.28
C ARG A 88 6.01 4.38 -11.89
N GLN A 89 5.90 4.33 -13.21
CA GLN A 89 6.13 3.11 -13.95
C GLN A 89 7.62 2.78 -13.88
N VAL A 90 7.95 1.57 -13.42
CA VAL A 90 9.32 1.07 -13.24
C VAL A 90 9.56 -0.22 -14.02
N GLY A 91 8.57 -0.68 -14.76
CA GLY A 91 8.61 -1.88 -15.58
C GLY A 91 7.40 -1.98 -16.50
N PRO A 92 7.27 -3.09 -17.25
CA PRO A 92 6.08 -3.40 -18.03
C PRO A 92 4.85 -3.47 -17.12
N ILE A 93 3.76 -2.82 -17.49
CA ILE A 93 2.51 -2.90 -16.72
C ILE A 93 1.81 -4.22 -16.99
N LYS A 94 1.46 -4.92 -15.89
CA LYS A 94 0.61 -6.12 -15.93
C LYS A 94 -0.43 -6.04 -14.82
N PHE A 95 -1.69 -6.09 -15.17
CA PHE A 95 -2.79 -6.19 -14.22
C PHE A 95 -3.00 -7.64 -13.82
N LYS A 96 -3.05 -7.94 -12.52
CA LYS A 96 -3.29 -9.29 -11.98
C LYS A 96 -4.78 -9.56 -11.81
N SER A 97 -5.54 -8.52 -11.48
CA SER A 97 -6.97 -8.63 -11.25
C SER A 97 -7.71 -7.35 -11.67
N LYS A 98 -9.02 -7.45 -11.81
CA LYS A 98 -9.88 -6.30 -11.97
C LYS A 98 -9.94 -5.49 -10.68
N MET A 99 -9.93 -4.17 -10.78
CA MET A 99 -9.96 -3.23 -9.65
C MET A 99 -11.21 -2.35 -9.66
N GLU A 100 -11.55 -1.80 -8.52
CA GLU A 100 -12.55 -0.75 -8.39
C GLU A 100 -11.87 0.61 -8.30
N GLN A 101 -12.59 1.67 -8.68
CA GLN A 101 -12.08 3.03 -8.51
C GLN A 101 -11.96 3.36 -7.02
N GLY A 102 -10.76 3.72 -6.59
CA GLY A 102 -10.49 4.00 -5.18
C GLY A 102 -10.14 2.76 -4.33
N ASP A 103 -9.85 1.61 -4.96
CA ASP A 103 -9.37 0.42 -4.26
C ASP A 103 -8.13 0.72 -3.41
N VAL A 104 -8.13 0.20 -2.19
CA VAL A 104 -6.99 0.34 -1.28
C VAL A 104 -5.86 -0.56 -1.73
N MET A 105 -4.76 0.06 -2.17
CA MET A 105 -3.51 -0.60 -2.51
C MET A 105 -2.65 -0.90 -1.27
N PHE A 106 -2.60 0.06 -0.34
CA PHE A 106 -1.79 -0.03 0.86
C PHE A 106 -2.45 0.67 2.05
N ARG A 107 -2.27 0.10 3.25
CA ARG A 107 -2.74 0.66 4.50
C ARG A 107 -1.70 0.47 5.59
N GLN A 108 -1.41 1.55 6.33
CA GLN A 108 -0.49 1.54 7.45
C GLN A 108 -1.10 2.25 8.67
N SER A 109 -1.07 1.59 9.82
CA SER A 109 -1.39 2.24 11.10
C SER A 109 -0.20 3.07 11.55
N ARG A 110 -0.41 4.34 11.92
CA ARG A 110 0.65 5.28 12.29
C ARG A 110 0.63 5.71 13.75
N SER A 111 -0.46 5.51 14.45
CA SER A 111 -0.53 5.76 15.89
C SER A 111 -1.39 4.72 16.57
N ILE A 112 -1.15 4.50 17.86
CA ILE A 112 -1.91 3.54 18.68
C ILE A 112 -3.37 4.00 18.81
N LEU A 113 -3.63 5.29 18.64
CA LEU A 113 -4.93 5.83 18.98
C LEU A 113 -5.82 6.15 17.76
N PHE A 114 -5.35 6.69 16.60
CA PHE A 114 -6.34 7.23 15.66
C PHE A 114 -5.91 7.50 14.20
N LYS A 115 -4.71 7.19 13.74
CA LYS A 115 -4.33 7.54 12.37
C LYS A 115 -3.93 6.34 11.51
N ARG A 116 -4.64 6.20 10.42
CA ARG A 116 -4.30 5.26 9.35
C ARG A 116 -3.93 6.07 8.12
N MET A 117 -2.83 5.73 7.52
CA MET A 117 -2.47 6.17 6.18
C MET A 117 -2.98 5.13 5.20
N GLN A 118 -3.58 5.58 4.12
CA GLN A 118 -4.03 4.72 3.03
C GLN A 118 -3.53 5.28 1.70
N ILE A 119 -3.12 4.37 0.82
CA ILE A 119 -2.89 4.66 -0.60
C ILE A 119 -3.98 3.92 -1.35
N VAL A 120 -4.77 4.65 -2.11
CA VAL A 120 -5.80 4.10 -3.01
C VAL A 120 -5.39 4.33 -4.45
N ARG A 121 -5.90 3.48 -5.33
CA ARG A 121 -5.63 3.57 -6.77
C ARG A 121 -6.91 3.67 -7.58
N GLY A 122 -6.77 4.25 -8.77
CA GLY A 122 -7.82 4.33 -9.77
C GLY A 122 -7.23 4.44 -11.16
N CYS A 123 -8.09 4.51 -12.16
CA CYS A 123 -7.74 4.64 -13.56
C CYS A 123 -8.48 5.81 -14.21
N ASP A 124 -7.75 6.74 -14.81
CA ASP A 124 -8.29 7.65 -15.83
C ASP A 124 -8.27 6.92 -17.18
N ALA A 125 -9.38 6.24 -17.48
CA ALA A 125 -9.52 5.43 -18.70
C ALA A 125 -9.37 6.25 -19.97
N LYS A 126 -9.77 7.53 -19.96
CA LYS A 126 -9.69 8.41 -21.10
C LYS A 126 -8.23 8.69 -21.50
N ARG A 127 -7.34 8.80 -20.50
CA ARG A 127 -5.93 9.12 -20.72
C ARG A 127 -5.00 7.94 -20.57
N ASN A 128 -5.54 6.77 -20.20
CA ASN A 128 -4.79 5.56 -19.87
C ASN A 128 -3.73 5.82 -18.79
N VAL A 129 -4.14 6.41 -17.68
CA VAL A 129 -3.29 6.83 -16.56
C VAL A 129 -3.77 6.18 -15.28
N LEU A 130 -2.87 5.52 -14.56
CA LEU A 130 -3.15 5.10 -13.19
C LEU A 130 -3.02 6.30 -12.26
N VAL A 131 -3.96 6.45 -11.35
CA VAL A 131 -4.00 7.56 -10.38
C VAL A 131 -3.93 6.99 -8.98
N TYR A 132 -2.97 7.45 -8.20
CA TYR A 132 -2.77 7.07 -6.81
C TYR A 132 -3.02 8.26 -5.90
N LEU A 133 -3.77 8.05 -4.84
CA LEU A 133 -4.06 9.06 -3.82
C LEU A 133 -3.65 8.51 -2.46
N VAL A 134 -2.75 9.21 -1.76
CA VAL A 134 -2.48 8.95 -0.36
C VAL A 134 -3.24 9.93 0.51
N TYR A 135 -3.82 9.43 1.58
CA TYR A 135 -4.45 10.26 2.60
C TYR A 135 -4.34 9.64 3.98
N SER A 136 -4.53 10.46 5.00
CA SER A 136 -4.56 10.02 6.39
C SER A 136 -5.99 10.13 6.93
N ASP A 137 -6.54 9.02 7.42
CA ASP A 137 -7.84 9.04 8.10
C ASP A 137 -7.71 9.85 9.39
N LYS A 138 -8.46 10.94 9.48
CA LYS A 138 -8.57 11.74 10.69
C LYS A 138 -9.96 11.49 11.27
N LEU A 139 -10.01 10.96 12.47
CA LEU A 139 -11.28 10.71 13.18
C LEU A 139 -11.91 11.94 13.80
N ILE A 140 -11.29 13.12 13.67
CA ILE A 140 -11.74 14.39 14.25
C ILE A 140 -11.74 15.46 13.15
N ASP A 141 -12.73 16.31 13.12
CA ASP A 141 -13.09 17.33 12.12
C ASP A 141 -11.99 17.84 11.15
N GLY A 142 -12.38 18.00 9.90
CA GLY A 142 -11.61 18.61 8.82
C GLY A 142 -11.26 17.64 7.68
N SER A 143 -10.78 18.19 6.57
CA SER A 143 -10.35 17.42 5.41
C SER A 143 -9.01 16.70 5.70
N PRO A 144 -8.87 15.43 5.34
CA PRO A 144 -7.61 14.72 5.50
C PRO A 144 -6.53 15.34 4.61
N LYS A 145 -5.30 15.42 5.13
CA LYS A 145 -4.12 15.71 4.31
C LYS A 145 -3.95 14.64 3.25
N ASN A 146 -3.71 15.05 2.02
CA ASN A 146 -3.63 14.13 0.90
C ASN A 146 -2.59 14.57 -0.14
N SER A 147 -2.19 13.62 -0.98
CA SER A 147 -1.32 13.86 -2.13
C SER A 147 -1.69 12.89 -3.25
N THR A 148 -1.69 13.37 -4.48
CA THR A 148 -2.03 12.58 -5.68
C THR A 148 -0.81 12.40 -6.56
N SER A 149 -0.64 11.20 -7.12
CA SER A 149 0.36 10.88 -8.12
C SER A 149 -0.28 10.20 -9.32
N SER A 150 0.12 10.58 -10.53
CA SER A 150 -0.35 10.01 -11.78
C SER A 150 0.77 9.26 -12.49
N VAL A 151 0.45 8.07 -13.01
CA VAL A 151 1.39 7.19 -13.70
C VAL A 151 0.83 6.90 -15.11
N PRO A 152 1.27 7.62 -16.13
CA PRO A 152 0.96 7.27 -17.51
C PRO A 152 1.47 5.87 -17.84
N ILE A 153 0.65 5.06 -18.52
CA ILE A 153 1.05 3.72 -18.94
C ILE A 153 1.78 3.84 -20.28
N ASN A 154 3.06 3.52 -20.26
CA ASN A 154 3.95 3.54 -21.43
C ASN A 154 4.27 2.10 -21.90
N PRO A 155 4.71 1.91 -23.17
CA PRO A 155 4.97 0.58 -23.73
C PRO A 155 6.01 -0.23 -22.98
N TRP A 156 7.08 0.40 -22.45
CA TRP A 156 8.16 -0.28 -21.73
C TRP A 156 8.72 -1.51 -22.45
N GLY A 157 8.82 -1.45 -23.78
CA GLY A 157 9.29 -2.57 -24.61
C GLY A 157 8.24 -3.64 -24.92
N GLN A 158 6.99 -3.46 -24.47
CA GLN A 158 5.87 -4.34 -24.84
C GLN A 158 5.33 -3.97 -26.22
N SER A 159 4.85 -4.99 -26.98
CA SER A 159 4.19 -4.78 -28.27
C SER A 159 2.82 -4.13 -28.14
N GLU A 160 2.13 -4.39 -27.04
CA GLU A 160 0.81 -3.82 -26.74
C GLU A 160 0.84 -3.08 -25.40
N ILE A 161 0.20 -1.91 -25.38
CA ILE A 161 0.06 -1.09 -24.19
C ILE A 161 -1.27 -1.46 -23.51
N PRO A 162 -1.25 -2.02 -22.30
CA PRO A 162 -2.49 -2.36 -21.60
C PRO A 162 -3.31 -1.09 -21.30
N LYS A 163 -4.62 -1.19 -21.45
CA LYS A 163 -5.55 -0.10 -21.17
C LYS A 163 -6.16 -0.31 -19.79
N CYS A 164 -5.86 0.59 -18.83
CA CYS A 164 -6.36 0.45 -17.47
C CYS A 164 -7.89 0.44 -17.38
N GLY A 165 -8.59 1.09 -18.32
CA GLY A 165 -10.05 1.09 -18.37
C GLY A 165 -10.68 -0.30 -18.59
N GLU A 166 -9.96 -1.22 -19.20
CA GLU A 166 -10.41 -2.61 -19.39
C GLU A 166 -10.35 -3.43 -18.10
N TRP A 167 -9.66 -2.91 -17.08
CA TRP A 167 -9.44 -3.56 -15.79
C TRP A 167 -10.29 -2.94 -14.65
N ILE A 168 -11.17 -2.00 -14.94
CA ILE A 168 -12.15 -1.47 -14.00
C ILE A 168 -13.38 -2.38 -13.98
N LYS A 169 -13.93 -2.65 -12.76
CA LYS A 169 -15.20 -3.33 -12.54
C LYS A 169 -16.36 -2.38 -12.73
#